data_5b2e75303808fc52564a3fcc920e0885
#
_entry.id   5b2e75303808fc52564a3fcc920e0885
#
_cell.length_a   1.000
_cell.length_b   1.000
_cell.length_c   1.000
_cell.angle_alpha   90.00
_cell.angle_beta   90.00
_cell.angle_gamma   90.00
#
_symmetry.space_group_name_H-M   'P 1'
#
loop_
_entity.id
_entity.type
_entity.pdbx_description
1 polymer ?
#
loop_
_entity_poly.entity_id
_entity_poly.type
_entity_poly.pdbx_seq_one_letter_code
_entity_poly.pdbx_strand_id
1 'polypeptide(L)'
;MKKVIAGILVVFSLVACANVNLEKGKKNRSMELVFILDRSGSMSGLEQDTIGGYNSMLKKQKEEKGEVFVTTVLFDDKYEMLYHHKPIEELSNMTEKEYFVRGSTALYDAIGKTIVDVNREQSVAEKKVDQVLFIITTDGMENASQEFTAKKVKDLIETQKKEKKWEFLFLGANIDAIKTAESFGIEKEKAVNYHADSLGTQKNYKVLGEAVLQMRAGQELKGNWKQ
;
A
#
# COMPACT_ATOMS: atom_id res chain seq x y z
N MET A 1 -30.29 51.49 -62.44
CA MET A 1 -30.22 50.05 -62.08
C MET A 1 -29.02 49.82 -61.16
N LYS A 2 -29.22 49.81 -59.88
CA LYS A 2 -28.15 49.62 -58.83
C LYS A 2 -28.19 48.16 -58.36
N LYS A 3 -27.11 47.44 -58.62
CA LYS A 3 -26.94 46.05 -58.05
C LYS A 3 -26.42 46.17 -56.64
N VAL A 4 -27.16 45.65 -55.70
CA VAL A 4 -26.74 45.47 -54.34
C VAL A 4 -26.06 44.09 -54.24
N ILE A 5 -24.79 44.06 -53.86
CA ILE A 5 -24.01 42.84 -53.59
C ILE A 5 -24.09 42.65 -52.06
N ALA A 6 -24.82 41.61 -51.63
CA ALA A 6 -24.87 41.21 -50.24
C ALA A 6 -23.59 40.44 -49.87
N GLY A 7 -22.77 41.01 -49.01
CA GLY A 7 -21.62 40.33 -48.43
C GLY A 7 -22.06 39.37 -47.31
N ILE A 8 -21.78 38.10 -47.49
CA ILE A 8 -21.94 37.07 -46.47
C ILE A 8 -20.70 37.12 -45.54
N LEU A 9 -20.92 37.60 -44.33
CA LEU A 9 -19.91 37.56 -43.27
C LEU A 9 -19.87 36.16 -42.67
N VAL A 10 -18.85 35.37 -42.98
CA VAL A 10 -18.61 34.07 -42.35
C VAL A 10 -17.90 34.34 -41.04
N VAL A 11 -18.65 34.20 -39.95
CA VAL A 11 -18.09 34.20 -38.60
C VAL A 11 -17.52 32.81 -38.32
N PHE A 12 -16.21 32.66 -38.51
CA PHE A 12 -15.51 31.47 -37.97
C PHE A 12 -15.42 31.61 -36.46
N SER A 13 -16.25 30.83 -35.76
CA SER A 13 -16.14 30.67 -34.30
C SER A 13 -14.85 29.93 -33.94
N LEU A 14 -13.93 30.65 -33.34
CA LEU A 14 -12.78 30.13 -32.60
C LEU A 14 -13.25 29.42 -31.31
N VAL A 15 -13.70 28.17 -31.46
CA VAL A 15 -13.94 27.27 -30.33
C VAL A 15 -13.10 26.02 -30.58
N ALA A 16 -11.83 26.14 -30.41
CA ALA A 16 -10.94 24.98 -30.30
C ALA A 16 -9.58 25.46 -29.78
N CYS A 17 -9.39 25.50 -28.49
CA CYS A 17 -8.07 25.44 -27.81
C CYS A 17 -8.21 25.59 -26.30
N ALA A 18 -9.16 24.88 -25.69
CA ALA A 18 -9.26 24.86 -24.23
C ALA A 18 -9.07 23.46 -23.59
N ASN A 19 -8.75 22.41 -24.37
CA ASN A 19 -8.66 21.04 -23.86
C ASN A 19 -7.31 20.34 -24.05
N VAL A 20 -6.20 21.07 -24.17
CA VAL A 20 -4.88 20.44 -24.42
C VAL A 20 -3.89 20.66 -23.27
N ASN A 21 -4.28 21.16 -22.13
CA ASN A 21 -3.33 21.44 -21.04
C ASN A 21 -3.61 20.71 -19.70
N LEU A 22 -4.41 19.66 -19.65
CA LEU A 22 -4.68 18.92 -18.39
C LEU A 22 -3.82 17.67 -18.19
N GLU A 23 -2.98 17.29 -19.16
CA GLU A 23 -2.09 16.12 -18.99
C GLU A 23 -0.59 16.42 -18.82
N LYS A 24 -0.20 17.68 -18.77
CA LYS A 24 1.19 18.06 -18.47
C LYS A 24 1.37 18.20 -16.96
N GLY A 25 1.75 17.09 -16.28
CA GLY A 25 2.31 17.25 -14.94
C GLY A 25 2.10 16.16 -13.91
N LYS A 26 1.44 15.04 -14.19
CA LYS A 26 1.53 13.89 -13.26
C LYS A 26 2.85 13.15 -13.52
N LYS A 27 3.92 13.64 -12.90
CA LYS A 27 5.16 12.87 -12.76
C LYS A 27 4.78 11.58 -12.03
N ASN A 28 4.94 10.43 -12.68
CA ASN A 28 4.80 9.16 -12.01
C ASN A 28 5.78 9.14 -10.84
N ARG A 29 5.24 9.18 -9.63
CA ARG A 29 6.05 9.17 -8.41
C ARG A 29 6.61 7.78 -8.21
N SER A 30 7.87 7.71 -7.85
CA SER A 30 8.45 6.46 -7.39
C SER A 30 7.89 6.10 -6.02
N MET A 31 7.64 4.80 -5.78
CA MET A 31 7.01 4.34 -4.54
C MET A 31 7.72 3.10 -4.01
N GLU A 32 7.85 3.00 -2.70
CA GLU A 32 8.15 1.75 -2.03
C GLU A 32 6.90 1.21 -1.34
N LEU A 33 6.52 -0.01 -1.71
CA LEU A 33 5.47 -0.79 -1.08
C LEU A 33 6.10 -1.72 -0.06
N VAL A 34 5.75 -1.54 1.21
CA VAL A 34 6.27 -2.32 2.32
C VAL A 34 5.17 -3.19 2.89
N PHE A 35 5.25 -4.49 2.65
CA PHE A 35 4.30 -5.48 3.15
C PHE A 35 4.82 -6.12 4.43
N ILE A 36 3.97 -6.14 5.46
CA ILE A 36 4.17 -6.88 6.70
C ILE A 36 3.01 -7.86 6.81
N LEU A 37 3.27 -9.12 6.45
CA LEU A 37 2.26 -10.16 6.30
C LEU A 37 2.36 -11.17 7.43
N ASP A 38 1.29 -11.27 8.20
CA ASP A 38 1.12 -12.28 9.23
C ASP A 38 1.01 -13.68 8.61
N ARG A 39 1.81 -14.62 9.11
CA ARG A 39 1.69 -16.05 8.83
C ARG A 39 1.63 -16.87 10.11
N SER A 40 1.15 -16.26 11.20
CA SER A 40 0.94 -16.95 12.46
C SER A 40 -0.17 -18.01 12.38
N GLY A 41 -0.30 -18.82 13.41
CA GLY A 41 -1.21 -19.97 13.44
C GLY A 41 -2.67 -19.66 13.16
N SER A 42 -3.13 -18.44 13.47
CA SER A 42 -4.50 -17.97 13.19
C SER A 42 -4.81 -17.83 11.69
N MET A 43 -3.78 -17.58 10.85
CA MET A 43 -3.92 -17.50 9.40
C MET A 43 -4.18 -18.85 8.71
N SER A 44 -4.30 -19.95 9.49
CA SER A 44 -4.54 -21.30 8.95
C SER A 44 -5.83 -21.38 8.15
N GLY A 45 -5.71 -21.91 6.91
CA GLY A 45 -6.82 -22.01 5.95
C GLY A 45 -6.96 -20.77 5.05
N LEU A 46 -6.15 -19.73 5.23
CA LEU A 46 -6.12 -18.52 4.40
C LEU A 46 -4.86 -18.41 3.54
N GLU A 47 -3.99 -19.43 3.56
CA GLU A 47 -2.68 -19.40 2.91
C GLU A 47 -2.80 -19.13 1.42
N GLN A 48 -3.65 -19.90 0.72
CA GLN A 48 -3.86 -19.78 -0.73
C GLN A 48 -4.46 -18.43 -1.11
N ASP A 49 -5.40 -17.93 -0.32
CA ASP A 49 -6.04 -16.64 -0.57
C ASP A 49 -5.07 -15.48 -0.33
N THR A 50 -4.22 -15.58 0.69
CA THR A 50 -3.17 -14.59 0.96
C THR A 50 -2.13 -14.57 -0.15
N ILE A 51 -1.62 -15.74 -0.55
CA ILE A 51 -0.67 -15.89 -1.67
C ILE A 51 -1.28 -15.35 -2.97
N GLY A 52 -2.48 -15.80 -3.31
CA GLY A 52 -3.18 -15.40 -4.53
C GLY A 52 -3.50 -13.90 -4.56
N GLY A 53 -3.98 -13.38 -3.46
CA GLY A 53 -4.30 -11.95 -3.30
C GLY A 53 -3.06 -11.06 -3.42
N TYR A 54 -1.98 -11.39 -2.70
CA TYR A 54 -0.71 -10.69 -2.78
C TYR A 54 -0.14 -10.68 -4.21
N ASN A 55 -0.06 -11.85 -4.84
CA ASN A 55 0.45 -11.99 -6.22
C ASN A 55 -0.41 -11.23 -7.23
N SER A 56 -1.73 -11.32 -7.13
CA SER A 56 -2.65 -10.58 -8.00
C SER A 56 -2.51 -9.07 -7.85
N MET A 57 -2.36 -8.60 -6.61
CA MET A 57 -2.18 -7.19 -6.34
C MET A 57 -0.85 -6.70 -6.93
N LEU A 58 0.27 -7.40 -6.72
CA LEU A 58 1.56 -7.04 -7.31
C LEU A 58 1.53 -7.07 -8.84
N LYS A 59 0.87 -8.07 -9.45
CA LYS A 59 0.68 -8.14 -10.90
C LYS A 59 0.00 -6.87 -11.42
N LYS A 60 -1.09 -6.44 -10.78
CA LYS A 60 -1.80 -5.21 -11.13
C LYS A 60 -0.91 -3.96 -11.01
N GLN A 61 -0.02 -3.92 -9.99
CA GLN A 61 0.92 -2.82 -9.84
C GLN A 61 2.00 -2.79 -10.93
N LYS A 62 2.43 -3.96 -11.43
CA LYS A 62 3.39 -4.08 -12.55
C LYS A 62 2.84 -3.55 -13.88
N GLU A 63 1.52 -3.61 -14.09
CA GLU A 63 0.87 -3.15 -15.31
C GLU A 63 0.84 -1.62 -15.42
N GLU A 64 1.03 -0.92 -14.30
CA GLU A 64 0.97 0.54 -14.24
C GLU A 64 2.36 1.19 -14.37
N LYS A 65 2.41 2.32 -15.06
CA LYS A 65 3.66 3.09 -15.23
C LYS A 65 4.14 3.65 -13.90
N GLY A 66 5.45 3.73 -13.73
CA GLY A 66 6.10 4.31 -12.56
C GLY A 66 7.00 3.30 -11.86
N GLU A 67 8.05 3.80 -11.26
CA GLU A 67 9.06 3.01 -10.55
C GLU A 67 8.49 2.56 -9.20
N VAL A 68 8.46 1.26 -8.95
CA VAL A 68 7.99 0.68 -7.69
C VAL A 68 9.01 -0.28 -7.14
N PHE A 69 9.40 -0.07 -5.90
CA PHE A 69 10.18 -1.01 -5.11
C PHE A 69 9.29 -1.71 -4.11
N VAL A 70 9.65 -2.93 -3.76
CA VAL A 70 8.88 -3.73 -2.81
C VAL A 70 9.80 -4.29 -1.74
N THR A 71 9.40 -4.06 -0.51
CA THR A 71 9.89 -4.77 0.67
C THR A 71 8.77 -5.66 1.18
N THR A 72 9.05 -6.94 1.42
CA THR A 72 8.06 -7.88 1.96
C THR A 72 8.64 -8.63 3.14
N VAL A 73 7.97 -8.51 4.26
CA VAL A 73 8.26 -9.21 5.49
C VAL A 73 7.14 -10.19 5.79
N LEU A 74 7.50 -11.43 6.07
CA LEU A 74 6.63 -12.45 6.62
C LEU A 74 6.94 -12.59 8.11
N PHE A 75 5.92 -12.64 8.95
CA PHE A 75 6.14 -12.77 10.38
C PHE A 75 5.18 -13.77 11.05
N ASP A 76 5.69 -14.41 12.07
CA ASP A 76 5.02 -15.20 13.07
C ASP A 76 5.65 -14.84 14.44
N ASP A 77 6.22 -15.78 15.20
CA ASP A 77 7.18 -15.53 16.30
C ASP A 77 8.59 -15.21 15.79
N LYS A 78 8.79 -15.21 14.45
CA LYS A 78 10.04 -14.88 13.77
C LYS A 78 9.79 -13.81 12.73
N TYR A 79 10.83 -13.05 12.45
CA TYR A 79 10.88 -12.03 11.40
C TYR A 79 11.65 -12.58 10.20
N GLU A 80 11.04 -12.58 9.02
CA GLU A 80 11.66 -13.03 7.79
C GLU A 80 11.45 -12.02 6.67
N MET A 81 12.52 -11.40 6.20
CA MET A 81 12.50 -10.47 5.07
C MET A 81 12.61 -11.24 3.76
N LEU A 82 11.49 -11.40 3.06
CA LEU A 82 11.41 -12.10 1.78
C LEU A 82 12.00 -11.26 0.63
N TYR A 83 11.64 -9.98 0.58
CA TYR A 83 12.18 -9.01 -0.37
C TYR A 83 12.57 -7.73 0.36
N HIS A 84 13.68 -7.11 -0.07
CA HIS A 84 14.17 -5.87 0.49
C HIS A 84 14.48 -4.87 -0.63
N HIS A 85 13.67 -3.80 -0.70
CA HIS A 85 13.83 -2.71 -1.68
C HIS A 85 14.08 -3.20 -3.11
N LYS A 86 13.30 -4.20 -3.53
CA LYS A 86 13.50 -4.87 -4.82
C LYS A 86 12.57 -4.25 -5.87
N PRO A 87 13.08 -3.94 -7.11
CA PRO A 87 12.21 -3.50 -8.19
C PRO A 87 11.07 -4.49 -8.41
N ILE A 88 9.85 -4.00 -8.55
CA ILE A 88 8.66 -4.85 -8.63
C ILE A 88 8.71 -5.81 -9.82
N GLU A 89 9.36 -5.41 -10.91
CA GLU A 89 9.54 -6.22 -12.13
C GLU A 89 10.37 -7.48 -11.88
N GLU A 90 11.27 -7.44 -10.91
CA GLU A 90 12.17 -8.56 -10.56
C GLU A 90 11.56 -9.55 -9.59
N LEU A 91 10.36 -9.26 -9.07
CA LEU A 91 9.73 -10.13 -8.09
C LEU A 91 9.15 -11.37 -8.76
N SER A 92 9.44 -12.53 -8.17
CA SER A 92 8.74 -13.78 -8.44
C SER A 92 7.42 -13.83 -7.66
N ASN A 93 6.49 -14.66 -8.11
CA ASN A 93 5.28 -14.92 -7.33
C ASN A 93 5.65 -15.63 -6.03
N MET A 94 5.03 -15.20 -4.94
CA MET A 94 5.06 -15.91 -3.66
C MET A 94 4.33 -17.24 -3.80
N THR A 95 4.85 -18.28 -3.17
CA THR A 95 4.30 -19.63 -3.17
C THR A 95 4.19 -20.18 -1.74
N GLU A 96 3.67 -21.38 -1.58
CA GLU A 96 3.63 -22.11 -0.31
C GLU A 96 5.02 -22.39 0.28
N LYS A 97 6.09 -22.26 -0.50
CA LYS A 97 7.45 -22.40 0.00
C LYS A 97 7.86 -21.22 0.87
N GLU A 98 7.41 -20.03 0.51
CA GLU A 98 7.69 -18.80 1.25
C GLU A 98 6.61 -18.55 2.32
N TYR A 99 5.33 -18.68 1.95
CA TYR A 99 4.22 -18.39 2.85
C TYR A 99 3.53 -19.68 3.32
N PHE A 100 3.80 -20.05 4.54
CA PHE A 100 3.20 -21.17 5.25
C PHE A 100 2.97 -20.78 6.71
N VAL A 101 1.88 -21.26 7.28
CA VAL A 101 1.42 -20.86 8.61
C VAL A 101 2.20 -21.58 9.70
N ARG A 102 2.60 -20.85 10.74
CA ARG A 102 3.25 -21.39 11.96
C ARG A 102 3.30 -20.35 13.10
N GLY A 103 3.61 -20.80 14.31
CA GLY A 103 4.03 -19.95 15.42
C GLY A 103 2.95 -19.03 15.98
N SER A 104 3.40 -18.06 16.75
CA SER A 104 2.63 -17.02 17.43
C SER A 104 2.78 -15.68 16.71
N THR A 105 2.16 -14.61 17.20
CA THR A 105 2.05 -13.32 16.51
C THR A 105 2.94 -12.26 17.16
N ALA A 106 4.17 -12.04 16.66
CA ALA A 106 5.10 -10.99 17.11
C ALA A 106 4.91 -9.71 16.27
N LEU A 107 3.73 -9.11 16.31
CA LEU A 107 3.33 -7.98 15.46
C LEU A 107 4.16 -6.73 15.72
N TYR A 108 4.45 -6.40 17.01
CA TYR A 108 5.22 -5.19 17.33
C TYR A 108 6.65 -5.31 16.83
N ASP A 109 7.26 -6.48 16.98
CA ASP A 109 8.62 -6.74 16.48
C ASP A 109 8.66 -6.65 14.96
N ALA A 110 7.68 -7.22 14.26
CA ALA A 110 7.59 -7.15 12.81
C ALA A 110 7.48 -5.70 12.31
N ILE A 111 6.57 -4.91 12.86
CA ILE A 111 6.39 -3.51 12.48
C ILE A 111 7.64 -2.70 12.82
N GLY A 112 8.15 -2.81 14.05
CA GLY A 112 9.28 -2.02 14.52
C GLY A 112 10.55 -2.27 13.73
N LYS A 113 10.92 -3.55 13.51
CA LYS A 113 12.09 -3.95 12.70
C LYS A 113 11.97 -3.45 11.26
N THR A 114 10.82 -3.66 10.64
CA THR A 114 10.59 -3.24 9.25
C THR A 114 10.73 -1.73 9.09
N ILE A 115 10.16 -0.93 10.01
CA ILE A 115 10.32 0.54 9.97
C ILE A 115 11.79 0.93 10.07
N VAL A 116 12.55 0.32 10.99
CA VAL A 116 13.99 0.60 11.16
C VAL A 116 14.77 0.24 9.90
N ASP A 117 14.52 -0.93 9.31
CA ASP A 117 15.22 -1.40 8.11
C ASP A 117 14.93 -0.53 6.89
N VAL A 118 13.65 -0.24 6.61
CA VAL A 118 13.27 0.67 5.50
C VAL A 118 13.79 2.08 5.73
N ASN A 119 13.78 2.57 6.97
CA ASN A 119 14.33 3.88 7.29
C ASN A 119 15.84 3.96 7.02
N ARG A 120 16.57 2.91 7.37
CA ARG A 120 18.01 2.80 7.08
C ARG A 120 18.24 2.78 5.57
N GLU A 121 17.52 1.94 4.82
CA GLU A 121 17.61 1.84 3.36
C GLU A 121 17.37 3.20 2.69
N GLN A 122 16.23 3.84 2.99
CA GLN A 122 15.91 5.16 2.44
C GLN A 122 16.89 6.27 2.83
N SER A 123 17.65 6.07 3.92
CA SER A 123 18.65 7.05 4.37
C SER A 123 19.95 6.96 3.59
N VAL A 124 20.32 5.76 3.11
CA VAL A 124 21.57 5.51 2.39
C VAL A 124 21.38 5.39 0.88
N ALA A 125 20.15 5.26 0.40
CA ALA A 125 19.83 5.17 -1.02
C ALA A 125 20.32 6.41 -1.78
N GLU A 126 21.03 6.20 -2.90
CA GLU A 126 21.45 7.28 -3.81
C GLU A 126 20.24 8.06 -4.36
N LYS A 127 19.15 7.34 -4.65
CA LYS A 127 17.89 7.90 -5.09
C LYS A 127 16.78 7.46 -4.14
N LYS A 128 16.23 8.40 -3.40
CA LYS A 128 15.08 8.17 -2.53
C LYS A 128 13.80 8.06 -3.34
N VAL A 129 12.89 7.20 -2.91
CA VAL A 129 11.54 7.16 -3.49
C VAL A 129 10.73 8.37 -3.04
N ASP A 130 9.76 8.77 -3.87
CA ASP A 130 8.86 9.91 -3.57
C ASP A 130 7.83 9.56 -2.48
N GLN A 131 7.46 8.28 -2.33
CA GLN A 131 6.45 7.79 -1.39
C GLN A 131 6.85 6.44 -0.80
N VAL A 132 6.55 6.22 0.47
CA VAL A 132 6.64 4.91 1.14
C VAL A 132 5.29 4.58 1.75
N LEU A 133 4.75 3.40 1.43
CA LEU A 133 3.50 2.90 1.95
C LEU A 133 3.70 1.57 2.67
N PHE A 134 3.41 1.54 3.96
CA PHE A 134 3.35 0.34 4.77
C PHE A 134 1.96 -0.27 4.71
N ILE A 135 1.90 -1.58 4.50
CA ILE A 135 0.69 -2.39 4.44
C ILE A 135 0.85 -3.52 5.44
N ILE A 136 0.13 -3.43 6.54
CA ILE A 136 0.20 -4.38 7.65
C ILE A 136 -1.07 -5.23 7.62
N THR A 137 -0.92 -6.54 7.50
CA THR A 137 -2.03 -7.50 7.51
C THR A 137 -1.86 -8.50 8.62
N THR A 138 -2.88 -8.68 9.46
CA THR A 138 -2.90 -9.68 10.53
C THR A 138 -4.35 -10.12 10.83
N ASP A 139 -4.52 -11.33 11.31
CA ASP A 139 -5.81 -11.83 11.84
C ASP A 139 -5.74 -12.17 13.33
N GLY A 140 -4.59 -11.92 13.97
CA GLY A 140 -4.32 -12.22 15.34
C GLY A 140 -3.96 -11.01 16.20
N MET A 141 -4.15 -11.19 17.51
CA MET A 141 -3.64 -10.21 18.47
C MET A 141 -2.15 -10.46 18.76
N GLU A 142 -1.42 -9.39 18.99
CA GLU A 142 -0.05 -9.41 19.47
C GLU A 142 0.10 -10.29 20.71
N ASN A 143 1.02 -11.24 20.70
CA ASN A 143 1.24 -12.16 21.82
C ASN A 143 2.68 -12.68 21.97
N ALA A 144 3.63 -12.29 21.11
CA ALA A 144 4.96 -12.90 21.07
C ALA A 144 6.13 -11.92 20.91
N SER A 145 5.89 -10.62 20.76
CA SER A 145 6.96 -9.63 20.61
C SER A 145 7.83 -9.48 21.85
N GLN A 146 9.14 -9.34 21.67
CA GLN A 146 10.14 -9.25 22.72
C GLN A 146 11.00 -7.97 22.65
N GLU A 147 11.18 -7.39 21.48
CA GLU A 147 12.10 -6.26 21.24
C GLU A 147 11.37 -4.91 21.21
N PHE A 148 10.15 -4.91 20.66
CA PHE A 148 9.32 -3.71 20.53
C PHE A 148 8.06 -3.80 21.38
N THR A 149 7.64 -2.66 21.91
CA THR A 149 6.36 -2.49 22.62
C THR A 149 5.41 -1.66 21.76
N ALA A 150 4.11 -1.72 22.05
CA ALA A 150 3.11 -0.87 21.38
C ALA A 150 3.52 0.61 21.36
N LYS A 151 4.05 1.11 22.49
CA LYS A 151 4.52 2.51 22.58
C LYS A 151 5.68 2.81 21.63
N LYS A 152 6.70 1.94 21.57
CA LYS A 152 7.83 2.13 20.65
C LYS A 152 7.37 2.11 19.20
N VAL A 153 6.47 1.20 18.83
CA VAL A 153 5.90 1.11 17.48
C VAL A 153 5.14 2.39 17.14
N LYS A 154 4.30 2.87 18.04
CA LYS A 154 3.58 4.13 17.89
C LYS A 154 4.53 5.31 17.66
N ASP A 155 5.53 5.46 18.51
CA ASP A 155 6.52 6.55 18.42
C ASP A 155 7.26 6.50 17.05
N LEU A 156 7.58 5.29 16.55
CA LEU A 156 8.19 5.12 15.23
C LEU A 156 7.25 5.54 14.10
N ILE A 157 6.01 5.05 14.10
CA ILE A 157 5.02 5.38 13.06
C ILE A 157 4.76 6.88 13.03
N GLU A 158 4.49 7.50 14.18
CA GLU A 158 4.23 8.95 14.25
C GLU A 158 5.43 9.77 13.77
N THR A 159 6.66 9.34 14.09
CA THR A 159 7.89 9.98 13.61
C THR A 159 7.99 9.92 12.09
N GLN A 160 7.83 8.73 11.48
CA GLN A 160 7.94 8.59 10.02
C GLN A 160 6.82 9.33 9.28
N LYS A 161 5.60 9.32 9.80
CA LYS A 161 4.47 10.12 9.26
C LYS A 161 4.79 11.60 9.27
N LYS A 162 5.28 12.12 10.38
CA LYS A 162 5.58 13.54 10.57
C LYS A 162 6.77 14.00 9.71
N GLU A 163 7.89 13.27 9.76
CA GLU A 163 9.16 13.69 9.17
C GLU A 163 9.29 13.33 7.69
N LYS A 164 8.78 12.16 7.29
CA LYS A 164 8.98 11.58 5.95
C LYS A 164 7.70 11.44 5.13
N LYS A 165 6.54 11.76 5.72
CA LYS A 165 5.23 11.61 5.08
C LYS A 165 4.94 10.17 4.65
N TRP A 166 5.49 9.20 5.38
CA TRP A 166 5.18 7.81 5.16
C TRP A 166 3.72 7.51 5.50
N GLU A 167 3.13 6.61 4.74
CA GLU A 167 1.75 6.20 4.89
C GLU A 167 1.67 4.78 5.43
N PHE A 168 0.62 4.52 6.23
CA PHE A 168 0.42 3.22 6.86
C PHE A 168 -1.02 2.79 6.69
N LEU A 169 -1.23 1.57 6.16
CA LEU A 169 -2.52 0.89 6.09
C LEU A 169 -2.49 -0.32 7.03
N PHE A 170 -3.53 -0.49 7.80
CA PHE A 170 -3.68 -1.61 8.73
C PHE A 170 -4.94 -2.41 8.39
N LEU A 171 -4.77 -3.68 8.08
CA LEU A 171 -5.82 -4.58 7.67
C LEU A 171 -5.88 -5.73 8.68
N GLY A 172 -6.93 -5.73 9.50
CA GLY A 172 -7.11 -6.70 10.57
C GLY A 172 -8.35 -7.56 10.35
N ALA A 173 -8.21 -8.85 10.62
CA ALA A 173 -9.33 -9.77 10.72
C ALA A 173 -9.42 -10.31 12.14
N ASN A 174 -10.58 -10.79 12.56
CA ASN A 174 -10.81 -11.36 13.90
C ASN A 174 -10.38 -10.48 15.09
N ILE A 175 -10.02 -9.22 14.84
CA ILE A 175 -9.62 -8.22 15.82
C ILE A 175 -10.35 -6.91 15.56
N ASP A 176 -10.36 -6.01 16.52
CA ASP A 176 -10.77 -4.62 16.28
C ASP A 176 -9.62 -3.87 15.58
N ALA A 177 -9.54 -4.01 14.25
CA ALA A 177 -8.46 -3.42 13.45
C ALA A 177 -8.42 -1.90 13.60
N ILE A 178 -9.56 -1.24 13.73
CA ILE A 178 -9.62 0.22 13.88
C ILE A 178 -8.98 0.64 15.20
N LYS A 179 -9.40 0.01 16.32
CA LYS A 179 -8.85 0.31 17.63
C LYS A 179 -7.36 -0.05 17.73
N THR A 180 -6.97 -1.17 17.13
CA THR A 180 -5.57 -1.60 17.08
C THR A 180 -4.73 -0.60 16.29
N ALA A 181 -5.16 -0.17 15.11
CA ALA A 181 -4.50 0.85 14.30
C ALA A 181 -4.35 2.19 15.04
N GLU A 182 -5.42 2.66 15.67
CA GLU A 182 -5.39 3.90 16.46
C GLU A 182 -4.40 3.80 17.63
N SER A 183 -4.22 2.63 18.24
CA SER A 183 -3.22 2.42 19.29
C SER A 183 -1.79 2.59 18.78
N PHE A 184 -1.55 2.40 17.50
CA PHE A 184 -0.28 2.64 16.81
C PHE A 184 -0.16 4.03 16.17
N GLY A 185 -1.16 4.91 16.34
CA GLY A 185 -1.16 6.23 15.71
C GLY A 185 -1.49 6.20 14.20
N ILE A 186 -2.13 5.12 13.73
CA ILE A 186 -2.69 5.01 12.37
C ILE A 186 -4.15 5.44 12.42
N GLU A 187 -4.55 6.35 11.53
CA GLU A 187 -5.90 6.90 11.50
C GLU A 187 -6.92 5.81 11.14
N LYS A 188 -8.10 5.89 11.73
CA LYS A 188 -9.21 4.95 11.47
C LYS A 188 -9.61 4.84 9.99
N GLU A 189 -9.40 5.91 9.23
CA GLU A 189 -9.64 5.94 7.78
C GLU A 189 -8.66 5.03 7.03
N LYS A 190 -7.52 4.70 7.64
CA LYS A 190 -6.46 3.85 7.09
C LYS A 190 -6.46 2.42 7.69
N ALA A 191 -7.46 2.09 8.49
CA ALA A 191 -7.65 0.76 9.05
C ALA A 191 -8.88 0.07 8.46
N VAL A 192 -8.80 -1.21 8.17
CA VAL A 192 -9.89 -2.04 7.62
C VAL A 192 -10.10 -3.27 8.47
N ASN A 193 -11.34 -3.51 8.88
CA ASN A 193 -11.77 -4.82 9.35
C ASN A 193 -12.20 -5.66 8.16
N TYR A 194 -11.64 -6.85 8.00
CA TYR A 194 -12.09 -7.80 7.00
C TYR A 194 -12.45 -9.16 7.64
N HIS A 195 -13.22 -9.97 6.94
CA HIS A 195 -13.54 -11.32 7.40
C HIS A 195 -12.40 -12.27 7.08
N ALA A 196 -11.95 -13.05 8.09
CA ALA A 196 -10.94 -14.08 7.93
C ALA A 196 -11.54 -15.32 7.25
N ASP A 197 -11.96 -15.14 6.01
CA ASP A 197 -12.39 -16.20 5.09
C ASP A 197 -11.85 -15.90 3.69
N SER A 198 -12.01 -16.85 2.78
CA SER A 198 -11.53 -16.74 1.40
C SER A 198 -12.07 -15.50 0.69
N LEU A 199 -13.36 -15.22 0.80
CA LEU A 199 -14.00 -14.08 0.14
C LEU A 199 -13.52 -12.74 0.71
N GLY A 200 -13.43 -12.64 2.04
CA GLY A 200 -12.96 -11.45 2.74
C GLY A 200 -11.50 -11.16 2.40
N THR A 201 -10.64 -12.18 2.40
CA THR A 201 -9.22 -12.05 2.06
C THR A 201 -9.04 -11.60 0.60
N GLN A 202 -9.72 -12.21 -0.35
CA GLN A 202 -9.66 -11.82 -1.77
C GLN A 202 -10.18 -10.39 -1.99
N LYS A 203 -11.31 -10.03 -1.37
CA LYS A 203 -11.87 -8.66 -1.44
C LYS A 203 -10.88 -7.65 -0.85
N ASN A 204 -10.25 -7.98 0.26
CA ASN A 204 -9.28 -7.12 0.93
C ASN A 204 -8.10 -6.78 0.03
N TYR A 205 -7.46 -7.78 -0.60
CA TYR A 205 -6.35 -7.55 -1.53
C TYR A 205 -6.77 -6.78 -2.80
N LYS A 206 -8.00 -6.99 -3.29
CA LYS A 206 -8.54 -6.23 -4.43
C LYS A 206 -8.65 -4.75 -4.09
N VAL A 207 -9.32 -4.44 -2.97
CA VAL A 207 -9.51 -3.05 -2.48
C VAL A 207 -8.16 -2.39 -2.20
N LEU A 208 -7.23 -3.13 -1.57
CA LEU A 208 -5.87 -2.66 -1.34
C LEU A 208 -5.15 -2.31 -2.65
N GLY A 209 -5.24 -3.18 -3.66
CA GLY A 209 -4.63 -2.93 -4.97
C GLY A 209 -5.14 -1.65 -5.63
N GLU A 210 -6.42 -1.34 -5.48
CA GLU A 210 -7.03 -0.10 -5.99
C GLU A 210 -6.59 1.12 -5.16
N ALA A 211 -6.48 1.00 -3.85
CA ALA A 211 -5.97 2.04 -2.98
C ALA A 211 -4.52 2.43 -3.34
N VAL A 212 -3.67 1.44 -3.57
CA VAL A 212 -2.27 1.66 -4.01
C VAL A 212 -2.23 2.40 -5.35
N LEU A 213 -3.08 2.04 -6.33
CA LEU A 213 -3.15 2.73 -7.62
C LEU A 213 -3.57 4.19 -7.46
N GLN A 214 -4.54 4.49 -6.58
CA GLN A 214 -4.95 5.88 -6.29
C GLN A 214 -3.78 6.68 -5.70
N MET A 215 -3.03 6.11 -4.77
CA MET A 215 -1.87 6.77 -4.17
C MET A 215 -0.76 7.01 -5.20
N ARG A 216 -0.45 6.04 -6.06
CA ARG A 216 0.51 6.19 -7.16
C ARG A 216 0.11 7.30 -8.13
N ALA A 217 -1.20 7.47 -8.33
CA ALA A 217 -1.75 8.59 -9.10
C ALA A 217 -1.70 9.93 -8.35
N GLY A 218 -1.13 9.99 -7.13
CA GLY A 218 -1.02 11.19 -6.31
C GLY A 218 -2.34 11.61 -5.65
N GLN A 219 -3.28 10.69 -5.52
CA GLN A 219 -4.55 10.93 -4.82
C GLN A 219 -4.41 10.56 -3.34
N GLU A 220 -5.02 11.34 -2.47
CA GLU A 220 -5.15 10.99 -1.05
C GLU A 220 -6.20 9.90 -0.87
N LEU A 221 -5.89 8.91 -0.02
CA LEU A 221 -6.87 7.91 0.39
C LEU A 221 -7.89 8.54 1.34
N LYS A 222 -9.11 8.72 0.86
CA LYS A 222 -10.25 9.11 1.68
C LYS A 222 -10.94 7.86 2.23
N GLY A 223 -11.74 8.01 3.29
CA GLY A 223 -12.37 6.87 3.97
C GLY A 223 -13.24 5.94 3.11
N ASN A 224 -13.57 6.32 1.88
CA ASN A 224 -14.33 5.51 0.92
C ASN A 224 -13.50 4.48 0.12
N TRP A 225 -12.17 4.46 0.25
CA TRP A 225 -11.31 3.48 -0.44
C TRP A 225 -11.55 2.03 -0.02
N LYS A 226 -12.23 1.84 1.11
CA LYS A 226 -12.52 0.52 1.73
C LYS A 226 -13.77 -0.18 1.14
N GLN A 227 -14.43 0.40 0.15
CA GLN A 227 -15.72 -0.09 -0.39
C GLN A 227 -15.55 -0.91 -1.65
#